data_746f010440dbf0ae3f9fed8a76754f35
#
_entry.id   746f010440dbf0ae3f9fed8a76754f35
#
_cell.length_a   1.000
_cell.length_b   1.000
_cell.length_c   1.000
_cell.angle_alpha   90.00
_cell.angle_beta   90.00
_cell.angle_gamma   90.00
#
_symmetry.space_group_name_H-M   'P 1'
#
loop_
_entity.id
_entity.type
_entity.pdbx_description
1 polymer ?
#
loop_
_entity_poly.entity_id
_entity_poly.type
_entity_poly.pdbx_seq_one_letter_code
_entity_poly.pdbx_strand_id
1 'polypeptide(L)'
;LCSLCNQVFADDLTSATDWPDAGHGAIPSTAIYHIGVGEIFLIAGQSNASGVGKTPGFDPPHPLVHLCRNSLTWTTAAHPTNDATDTAHPENADFYLPGTSPYLRFGTTMCRALGCPIGLIAVSKGDTYLGQWLPESDETQAQYPLPDCYPAGSLWRVVEMAVAAVGGRIAGVAWYQGENDADDDAMCTAYAERFARFVGHVRTLCRDSALPFFTVQINKATDGRTTDVHCGMMREAQRQAAHRIPRVFVVPAHDLPMSDAVHNN
;
A
#
# COMPACT_ATOMS: atom_id res chain seq x y z
N LEU A 1 -6.31 2.73 27.13
CA LEU A 1 -7.08 2.71 25.88
C LEU A 1 -6.77 3.98 25.11
N CYS A 2 -6.10 3.84 23.96
CA CYS A 2 -5.79 4.97 23.09
C CYS A 2 -7.12 5.50 22.55
N SER A 3 -7.41 6.79 22.73
CA SER A 3 -8.64 7.43 22.23
C SER A 3 -8.72 7.51 20.70
N LEU A 4 -7.66 7.08 20.00
CA LEU A 4 -7.53 7.10 18.54
C LEU A 4 -7.79 5.72 17.90
N CYS A 5 -7.73 4.63 18.66
CA CYS A 5 -7.88 3.27 18.13
C CYS A 5 -9.37 2.91 18.04
N ASN A 6 -9.93 2.93 16.84
CA ASN A 6 -11.37 2.71 16.62
C ASN A 6 -11.70 1.52 15.70
N GLN A 7 -10.70 0.74 15.27
CA GLN A 7 -10.93 -0.35 14.33
C GLN A 7 -10.65 -1.70 14.95
N VAL A 8 -11.50 -2.66 14.61
CA VAL A 8 -11.39 -4.05 15.04
C VAL A 8 -11.08 -4.90 13.82
N PHE A 9 -10.05 -5.71 13.91
CA PHE A 9 -9.74 -6.73 12.92
C PHE A 9 -9.47 -8.07 13.63
N ALA A 10 -9.77 -9.16 12.98
CA ALA A 10 -9.68 -10.49 13.55
C ALA A 10 -8.96 -11.45 12.58
N ASP A 11 -8.02 -12.21 13.12
CA ASP A 11 -7.33 -13.28 12.40
C ASP A 11 -7.94 -14.64 12.73
N ASP A 12 -7.97 -15.53 11.77
CA ASP A 12 -8.26 -16.95 11.99
C ASP A 12 -6.92 -17.69 12.19
N LEU A 13 -6.63 -18.10 13.42
CA LEU A 13 -5.42 -18.84 13.76
C LEU A 13 -5.71 -20.32 13.94
N THR A 14 -5.13 -21.10 13.06
CA THR A 14 -5.22 -22.57 13.12
C THR A 14 -4.21 -23.25 14.04
N SER A 15 -3.29 -22.50 14.68
CA SER A 15 -2.29 -23.05 15.63
C SER A 15 -2.20 -22.24 16.92
N ALA A 16 -2.33 -22.94 18.06
CA ALA A 16 -2.37 -22.40 19.41
C ALA A 16 -1.01 -22.17 20.06
N THR A 17 0.12 -22.16 19.31
CA THR A 17 1.47 -22.25 19.87
C THR A 17 2.18 -20.93 20.12
N ASP A 18 1.63 -19.77 19.70
CA ASP A 18 2.42 -18.54 19.60
C ASP A 18 2.00 -17.39 20.53
N TRP A 19 1.15 -17.65 21.55
CA TRP A 19 0.75 -16.59 22.46
C TRP A 19 1.51 -16.67 23.79
N PRO A 20 2.24 -15.62 24.22
CA PRO A 20 2.76 -15.56 25.57
C PRO A 20 1.59 -15.43 26.54
N ASP A 21 1.58 -16.32 27.51
CA ASP A 21 0.57 -16.55 28.53
C ASP A 21 0.07 -15.25 29.21
N ALA A 22 -1.07 -14.77 28.82
CA ALA A 22 -1.76 -13.62 29.43
C ALA A 22 -2.94 -14.11 30.31
N GLY A 23 -2.72 -15.06 31.17
CA GLY A 23 -3.49 -15.33 32.39
C GLY A 23 -5.03 -15.25 32.35
N HIS A 24 -5.68 -15.48 31.23
CA HIS A 24 -7.13 -15.47 31.11
C HIS A 24 -7.66 -16.87 30.77
N GLY A 25 -8.62 -17.31 31.57
CA GLY A 25 -9.19 -18.63 31.48
C GLY A 25 -9.62 -19.04 30.07
N ALA A 26 -9.32 -20.28 29.71
CA ALA A 26 -9.57 -20.86 28.42
C ALA A 26 -11.07 -20.76 28.05
N ILE A 27 -11.37 -20.09 26.95
CA ILE A 27 -12.65 -20.21 26.28
C ILE A 27 -12.60 -21.55 25.51
N PRO A 28 -13.51 -22.49 25.76
CA PRO A 28 -13.54 -23.74 25.01
C PRO A 28 -14.11 -23.49 23.62
N SER A 29 -13.28 -23.09 22.67
CA SER A 29 -13.61 -23.04 21.25
C SER A 29 -12.50 -23.70 20.47
N THR A 30 -12.85 -24.38 19.38
CA THR A 30 -11.91 -25.02 18.47
C THR A 30 -11.25 -24.03 17.51
N ALA A 31 -11.55 -22.73 17.62
CA ALA A 31 -10.94 -21.65 16.86
C ALA A 31 -10.50 -20.53 17.81
N ILE A 32 -9.23 -20.13 17.70
CA ILE A 32 -8.70 -18.97 18.42
C ILE A 32 -8.71 -17.81 17.44
N TYR A 33 -9.48 -16.77 17.76
CA TYR A 33 -9.50 -15.53 16.99
C TYR A 33 -8.63 -14.49 17.67
N HIS A 34 -7.63 -13.98 16.97
CA HIS A 34 -6.94 -12.77 17.40
C HIS A 34 -7.76 -11.56 16.94
N ILE A 35 -8.21 -10.77 17.89
CA ILE A 35 -8.90 -9.51 17.63
C ILE A 35 -7.97 -8.36 17.98
N GLY A 36 -7.56 -7.59 16.99
CA GLY A 36 -6.83 -6.35 17.18
C GLY A 36 -7.78 -5.15 17.18
N VAL A 37 -7.59 -4.24 18.13
CA VAL A 37 -8.20 -2.90 18.10
C VAL A 37 -7.07 -1.92 17.92
N GLY A 38 -6.95 -1.31 16.76
CA GLY A 38 -5.80 -0.48 16.41
C GLY A 38 -6.02 0.40 15.18
N GLU A 39 -4.94 0.74 14.53
CA GLU A 39 -4.92 1.61 13.36
C GLU A 39 -4.66 0.78 12.09
N ILE A 40 -5.41 1.05 11.03
CA ILE A 40 -5.29 0.34 9.75
C ILE A 40 -4.68 1.26 8.71
N PHE A 41 -3.67 0.77 7.99
CA PHE A 41 -3.02 1.50 6.89
C PHE A 41 -3.23 0.76 5.57
N LEU A 42 -3.60 1.52 4.54
CA LEU A 42 -3.68 1.03 3.17
C LEU A 42 -2.29 1.09 2.54
N ILE A 43 -1.85 -0.03 1.96
CA ILE A 43 -0.62 -0.14 1.17
C ILE A 43 -1.02 -0.25 -0.29
N ALA A 44 -0.73 0.78 -1.07
CA ALA A 44 -1.12 0.86 -2.46
C ALA A 44 0.04 1.36 -3.33
N GLY A 45 0.00 1.02 -4.59
CA GLY A 45 1.03 1.38 -5.56
C GLY A 45 1.41 0.23 -6.47
N GLN A 46 2.58 0.31 -7.12
CA GLN A 46 2.98 -0.72 -8.08
C GLN A 46 4.00 -1.72 -7.49
N SER A 47 4.85 -2.32 -8.30
CA SER A 47 5.71 -3.45 -7.92
C SER A 47 6.59 -3.19 -6.68
N ASN A 48 7.16 -2.00 -6.51
CA ASN A 48 7.89 -1.65 -5.31
C ASN A 48 6.99 -1.61 -4.05
N ALA A 49 5.70 -1.26 -4.20
CA ALA A 49 4.71 -1.38 -3.13
C ALA A 49 4.26 -2.84 -2.92
N SER A 50 4.19 -3.64 -3.96
CA SER A 50 3.89 -5.09 -3.83
C SER A 50 4.96 -5.82 -3.02
N GLY A 51 6.20 -5.35 -3.07
CA GLY A 51 7.31 -5.99 -2.40
C GLY A 51 7.91 -7.10 -3.24
N VAL A 52 8.81 -6.71 -4.13
CA VAL A 52 9.54 -7.62 -5.04
C VAL A 52 11.03 -7.65 -4.71
N GLY A 53 11.42 -7.16 -3.53
CA GLY A 53 12.80 -7.21 -3.06
C GLY A 53 13.32 -8.65 -3.01
N LYS A 54 14.53 -8.87 -3.52
CA LYS A 54 15.15 -10.21 -3.64
C LYS A 54 15.96 -10.60 -2.42
N THR A 55 16.37 -9.64 -1.60
CA THR A 55 17.05 -9.92 -0.35
C THR A 55 16.04 -10.41 0.67
N PRO A 56 16.28 -11.54 1.34
CA PRO A 56 15.39 -12.00 2.39
C PRO A 56 15.18 -10.94 3.47
N GLY A 57 13.94 -10.66 3.79
CA GLY A 57 13.60 -9.76 4.90
C GLY A 57 13.98 -10.38 6.24
N PHE A 58 14.59 -9.59 7.09
CA PHE A 58 14.98 -10.00 8.46
C PHE A 58 13.95 -9.56 9.52
N ASP A 59 12.83 -9.00 9.09
CA ASP A 59 11.80 -8.55 10.00
C ASP A 59 10.93 -9.74 10.45
N PRO A 60 11.06 -10.17 11.71
CA PRO A 60 10.20 -11.24 12.21
C PRO A 60 8.75 -10.75 12.31
N PRO A 61 7.78 -11.63 12.15
CA PRO A 61 6.40 -11.32 12.44
C PRO A 61 6.24 -10.75 13.86
N HIS A 62 5.38 -9.75 13.99
CA HIS A 62 5.10 -9.12 15.28
C HIS A 62 3.64 -9.40 15.68
N PRO A 63 3.35 -9.87 16.92
CA PRO A 63 2.01 -10.33 17.29
C PRO A 63 0.93 -9.24 17.25
N LEU A 64 1.32 -7.97 17.20
CA LEU A 64 0.41 -6.83 17.09
C LEU A 64 0.42 -6.18 15.70
N VAL A 65 1.00 -6.83 14.70
CA VAL A 65 0.98 -6.34 13.31
C VAL A 65 0.29 -7.39 12.44
N HIS A 66 -0.82 -7.00 11.85
CA HIS A 66 -1.69 -7.88 11.08
C HIS A 66 -1.76 -7.43 9.63
N LEU A 67 -2.02 -8.36 8.73
CA LEU A 67 -2.13 -8.13 7.30
C LEU A 67 -3.47 -8.64 6.79
N CYS A 68 -4.26 -7.77 6.22
CA CYS A 68 -5.36 -8.13 5.35
C CYS A 68 -4.78 -8.44 3.97
N ARG A 69 -4.76 -9.71 3.62
CA ARG A 69 -4.20 -10.20 2.35
C ARG A 69 -5.09 -9.82 1.17
N ASN A 70 -4.58 -10.01 -0.03
CA ASN A 70 -5.34 -9.81 -1.28
C ASN A 70 -6.62 -10.66 -1.36
N SER A 71 -6.71 -11.76 -0.60
CA SER A 71 -7.92 -12.58 -0.39
C SER A 71 -8.94 -11.98 0.58
N LEU A 72 -8.68 -10.80 1.14
CA LEU A 72 -9.45 -10.15 2.22
C LEU A 72 -9.50 -10.94 3.53
N THR A 73 -8.56 -11.84 3.74
CA THR A 73 -8.40 -12.56 5.01
C THR A 73 -7.31 -11.91 5.86
N TRP A 74 -7.54 -11.85 7.16
CA TRP A 74 -6.56 -11.33 8.11
C TRP A 74 -5.62 -12.42 8.60
N THR A 75 -4.33 -12.10 8.70
CA THR A 75 -3.30 -12.98 9.26
C THR A 75 -2.29 -12.12 10.04
N THR A 76 -1.48 -12.74 10.88
CA THR A 76 -0.26 -12.08 11.37
C THR A 76 0.59 -11.65 10.17
N ALA A 77 1.06 -10.40 10.19
CA ALA A 77 1.81 -9.88 9.07
C ALA A 77 3.17 -10.57 8.92
N ALA A 78 3.40 -11.11 7.75
CA ALA A 78 4.65 -11.77 7.35
C ALA A 78 4.91 -11.50 5.86
N HIS A 79 6.16 -11.65 5.41
CA HIS A 79 6.47 -11.65 4.00
C HIS A 79 5.94 -12.91 3.31
N PRO A 80 5.48 -12.82 2.06
CA PRO A 80 5.27 -11.59 1.30
C PRO A 80 4.07 -10.80 1.83
N THR A 81 4.16 -9.47 1.83
CA THR A 81 3.05 -8.60 2.27
C THR A 81 2.00 -8.38 1.19
N ASN A 82 2.31 -8.63 -0.06
CA ASN A 82 1.36 -8.66 -1.17
C ASN A 82 1.51 -10.01 -1.88
N ASP A 83 0.46 -10.79 -1.91
CA ASP A 83 0.40 -12.09 -2.58
C ASP A 83 -0.90 -12.17 -3.35
N ALA A 84 -0.79 -12.09 -4.67
CA ALA A 84 -1.94 -12.13 -5.57
C ALA A 84 -2.49 -13.56 -5.81
N THR A 85 -1.86 -14.58 -5.24
CA THR A 85 -2.45 -15.92 -5.16
C THR A 85 -3.75 -15.83 -4.36
N ASP A 86 -4.81 -16.40 -4.77
CA ASP A 86 -6.13 -16.33 -4.10
C ASP A 86 -6.70 -14.91 -3.91
N THR A 87 -6.32 -13.96 -4.78
CA THR A 87 -6.86 -12.60 -4.69
C THR A 87 -8.39 -12.58 -4.83
N ALA A 88 -9.06 -11.82 -3.97
CA ALA A 88 -10.49 -11.55 -4.07
C ALA A 88 -10.84 -10.56 -5.20
N HIS A 89 -9.84 -9.88 -5.77
CA HIS A 89 -9.99 -8.84 -6.77
C HIS A 89 -9.19 -9.21 -8.03
N PRO A 90 -9.83 -9.74 -9.07
CA PRO A 90 -9.13 -10.15 -10.31
C PRO A 90 -8.27 -9.03 -10.91
N GLU A 91 -8.69 -7.77 -10.77
CA GLU A 91 -7.94 -6.60 -11.21
C GLU A 91 -6.61 -6.43 -10.49
N ASN A 92 -6.50 -6.94 -9.26
CA ASN A 92 -5.30 -6.90 -8.44
C ASN A 92 -4.40 -8.15 -8.61
N ALA A 93 -4.77 -9.08 -9.48
CA ALA A 93 -3.90 -10.21 -9.80
C ALA A 93 -2.58 -9.71 -10.37
N ASP A 94 -1.47 -10.16 -9.81
CA ASP A 94 -0.13 -9.73 -10.17
C ASP A 94 0.67 -10.92 -10.73
N PHE A 95 1.54 -10.64 -11.69
CA PHE A 95 2.44 -11.62 -12.28
C PHE A 95 3.85 -11.60 -11.67
N TYR A 96 4.16 -10.60 -10.85
CA TYR A 96 5.43 -10.53 -10.15
C TYR A 96 5.50 -11.56 -9.04
N LEU A 97 6.66 -12.21 -8.93
CA LEU A 97 6.94 -13.11 -7.82
C LEU A 97 7.02 -12.28 -6.53
N PRO A 98 6.25 -12.64 -5.49
CA PRO A 98 6.28 -11.93 -4.23
C PRO A 98 7.65 -12.06 -3.56
N GLY A 99 8.10 -10.95 -2.96
CA GLY A 99 9.38 -10.83 -2.30
C GLY A 99 9.26 -10.08 -0.96
N THR A 100 10.31 -9.36 -0.61
CA THR A 100 10.33 -8.54 0.61
C THR A 100 9.84 -7.12 0.32
N SER A 101 9.24 -6.49 1.33
CA SER A 101 8.76 -5.12 1.28
C SER A 101 9.14 -4.36 2.56
N PRO A 102 9.08 -3.03 2.57
CA PRO A 102 9.33 -2.24 3.79
C PRO A 102 8.18 -2.30 4.80
N TYR A 103 7.06 -2.93 4.49
CA TYR A 103 5.82 -2.72 5.24
C TYR A 103 5.74 -3.50 6.54
N LEU A 104 6.45 -4.62 6.70
CA LEU A 104 6.58 -5.25 8.01
C LEU A 104 7.30 -4.32 9.00
N ARG A 105 8.40 -3.71 8.56
CA ARG A 105 9.13 -2.71 9.35
C ARG A 105 8.27 -1.50 9.65
N PHE A 106 7.53 -1.00 8.66
CA PHE A 106 6.57 0.08 8.82
C PHE A 106 5.56 -0.27 9.91
N GLY A 107 4.88 -1.42 9.81
CA GLY A 107 3.87 -1.86 10.78
C GLY A 107 4.44 -1.96 12.20
N THR A 108 5.60 -2.58 12.35
CA THR A 108 6.28 -2.72 13.66
C THR A 108 6.67 -1.36 14.24
N THR A 109 7.16 -0.44 13.40
CA THR A 109 7.54 0.90 13.82
C THR A 109 6.32 1.70 14.26
N MET A 110 5.23 1.65 13.50
CA MET A 110 3.97 2.31 13.85
C MET A 110 3.35 1.72 15.11
N CYS A 111 3.38 0.40 15.27
CA CYS A 111 2.91 -0.26 16.48
C CYS A 111 3.64 0.25 17.73
N ARG A 112 4.94 0.36 17.67
CA ARG A 112 5.76 0.91 18.79
C ARG A 112 5.48 2.40 19.03
N ALA A 113 5.34 3.19 17.97
CA ALA A 113 5.11 4.63 18.05
C ALA A 113 3.74 4.98 18.61
N LEU A 114 2.70 4.24 18.19
CA LEU A 114 1.31 4.49 18.57
C LEU A 114 0.88 3.72 19.82
N GLY A 115 1.61 2.68 20.20
CA GLY A 115 1.28 1.84 21.36
C GLY A 115 0.00 1.02 21.15
N CYS A 116 -0.35 0.69 19.92
CA CYS A 116 -1.54 -0.10 19.59
C CYS A 116 -1.26 -1.07 18.44
N PRO A 117 -2.10 -2.10 18.25
CA PRO A 117 -2.05 -2.98 17.09
C PRO A 117 -2.14 -2.22 15.76
N ILE A 118 -1.47 -2.75 14.74
CA ILE A 118 -1.48 -2.19 13.39
C ILE A 118 -2.02 -3.22 12.40
N GLY A 119 -3.00 -2.80 11.61
CA GLY A 119 -3.49 -3.52 10.44
C GLY A 119 -2.89 -2.92 9.16
N LEU A 120 -2.47 -3.78 8.25
CA LEU A 120 -2.00 -3.41 6.91
C LEU A 120 -2.96 -4.03 5.89
N ILE A 121 -3.40 -3.25 4.89
CA ILE A 121 -4.20 -3.78 3.78
C ILE A 121 -3.37 -3.68 2.51
N ALA A 122 -3.09 -4.80 1.88
CA ALA A 122 -2.30 -4.86 0.66
C ALA A 122 -3.22 -4.82 -0.57
N VAL A 123 -3.07 -3.77 -1.39
CA VAL A 123 -3.78 -3.61 -2.67
C VAL A 123 -2.84 -3.23 -3.82
N SER A 124 -1.55 -3.43 -3.64
CA SER A 124 -0.55 -3.08 -4.64
C SER A 124 -0.59 -4.03 -5.85
N LYS A 125 -0.24 -3.50 -7.02
CA LYS A 125 -0.10 -4.27 -8.26
C LYS A 125 1.04 -3.73 -9.10
N GLY A 126 1.91 -4.62 -9.56
CA GLY A 126 3.03 -4.28 -10.45
C GLY A 126 2.58 -3.76 -11.81
N ASP A 127 3.44 -2.97 -12.44
CA ASP A 127 3.27 -2.46 -13.80
C ASP A 127 1.96 -1.67 -13.99
N THR A 128 1.77 -0.60 -13.21
CA THR A 128 0.53 0.18 -13.22
C THR A 128 0.77 1.68 -13.36
N TYR A 129 -0.14 2.34 -14.09
CA TYR A 129 -0.22 3.79 -14.21
C TYR A 129 -1.16 4.39 -13.18
N LEU A 130 -0.91 5.62 -12.77
CA LEU A 130 -1.78 6.35 -11.81
C LEU A 130 -3.24 6.42 -12.26
N GLY A 131 -3.51 6.48 -13.58
CA GLY A 131 -4.87 6.49 -14.12
C GLY A 131 -5.71 5.25 -13.77
N GLN A 132 -5.09 4.10 -13.53
CA GLN A 132 -5.83 2.92 -13.08
C GLN A 132 -6.33 3.06 -11.63
N TRP A 133 -5.67 3.90 -10.82
CA TRP A 133 -5.97 4.17 -9.42
C TRP A 133 -6.92 5.35 -9.20
N LEU A 134 -7.20 6.13 -10.25
CA LEU A 134 -8.24 7.17 -10.24
C LEU A 134 -9.58 6.57 -10.63
N PRO A 135 -10.72 7.11 -10.14
CA PRO A 135 -12.03 6.71 -10.67
C PRO A 135 -12.09 6.81 -12.21
N GLU A 136 -12.82 5.90 -12.86
CA GLU A 136 -13.02 5.96 -14.31
C GLU A 136 -13.67 7.29 -14.74
N SER A 137 -14.50 7.86 -13.88
CA SER A 137 -15.16 9.16 -14.06
C SER A 137 -14.28 10.37 -13.79
N ASP A 138 -13.02 10.19 -13.41
CA ASP A 138 -12.11 11.31 -13.17
C ASP A 138 -11.86 12.08 -14.48
N GLU A 139 -12.00 13.41 -14.44
CA GLU A 139 -11.92 14.27 -15.62
C GLU A 139 -10.57 14.24 -16.34
N THR A 140 -9.49 13.85 -15.63
CA THR A 140 -8.15 13.73 -16.23
C THR A 140 -7.97 12.45 -17.05
N GLN A 141 -8.87 11.48 -16.97
CA GLN A 141 -8.76 10.22 -17.73
C GLN A 141 -8.77 10.46 -19.25
N ALA A 142 -9.66 11.34 -19.72
CA ALA A 142 -9.76 11.66 -21.15
C ALA A 142 -8.55 12.46 -21.67
N GLN A 143 -7.92 13.26 -20.80
CA GLN A 143 -6.76 14.08 -21.15
C GLN A 143 -5.47 13.26 -21.17
N TYR A 144 -5.37 12.22 -20.33
CA TYR A 144 -4.21 11.34 -20.22
C TYR A 144 -4.65 9.88 -20.41
N PRO A 145 -5.00 9.48 -21.64
CA PRO A 145 -5.46 8.13 -21.93
C PRO A 145 -4.35 7.12 -21.67
N LEU A 146 -4.73 6.00 -21.05
CA LEU A 146 -3.82 4.88 -20.84
C LEU A 146 -3.76 3.97 -22.08
N PRO A 147 -2.69 3.19 -22.26
CA PRO A 147 -2.69 2.11 -23.25
C PRO A 147 -3.84 1.12 -22.99
N ASP A 148 -4.39 0.53 -24.07
CA ASP A 148 -5.59 -0.33 -24.02
C ASP A 148 -5.51 -1.49 -22.99
N CYS A 149 -4.30 -1.97 -22.71
CA CYS A 149 -4.08 -3.05 -21.73
C CYS A 149 -4.13 -2.58 -20.27
N TYR A 150 -4.26 -1.27 -20.02
CA TYR A 150 -4.34 -0.68 -18.68
C TYR A 150 -5.68 0.05 -18.48
N PRO A 151 -6.77 -0.66 -18.14
CA PRO A 151 -8.08 -0.04 -18.03
C PRO A 151 -8.12 1.05 -16.96
N ALA A 152 -8.55 2.25 -17.33
CA ALA A 152 -8.74 3.36 -16.40
C ALA A 152 -9.69 2.95 -15.26
N GLY A 153 -9.38 3.33 -14.04
CA GLY A 153 -10.22 3.05 -12.87
C GLY A 153 -10.24 1.60 -12.40
N SER A 154 -9.53 0.68 -13.06
CA SER A 154 -9.56 -0.74 -12.69
C SER A 154 -9.11 -0.99 -11.24
N LEU A 155 -8.05 -0.32 -10.79
CA LEU A 155 -7.51 -0.45 -9.44
C LEU A 155 -8.19 0.48 -8.42
N TRP A 156 -8.89 1.51 -8.88
CA TRP A 156 -9.74 2.29 -7.99
C TRP A 156 -10.81 1.42 -7.33
N ARG A 157 -11.42 0.50 -8.08
CA ARG A 157 -12.40 -0.46 -7.54
C ARG A 157 -11.80 -1.34 -6.44
N VAL A 158 -10.53 -1.74 -6.60
CA VAL A 158 -9.81 -2.51 -5.56
C VAL A 158 -9.64 -1.69 -4.28
N VAL A 159 -9.30 -0.40 -4.40
CA VAL A 159 -9.21 0.52 -3.26
C VAL A 159 -10.57 0.66 -2.56
N GLU A 160 -11.66 0.85 -3.32
CA GLU A 160 -13.02 0.94 -2.77
C GLU A 160 -13.40 -0.31 -1.98
N MET A 161 -13.16 -1.49 -2.54
CA MET A 161 -13.49 -2.77 -1.90
C MET A 161 -12.63 -3.02 -0.67
N ALA A 162 -11.33 -2.72 -0.73
CA ALA A 162 -10.40 -2.87 0.40
C ALA A 162 -10.78 -1.94 1.57
N VAL A 163 -11.08 -0.68 1.29
CA VAL A 163 -11.55 0.28 2.30
C VAL A 163 -12.90 -0.13 2.88
N ALA A 164 -13.83 -0.62 2.05
CA ALA A 164 -15.13 -1.12 2.52
C ALA A 164 -14.99 -2.34 3.43
N ALA A 165 -14.07 -3.26 3.11
CA ALA A 165 -13.81 -4.48 3.91
C ALA A 165 -13.38 -4.19 5.36
N VAL A 166 -12.86 -2.98 5.62
CA VAL A 166 -12.47 -2.53 6.97
C VAL A 166 -13.40 -1.45 7.53
N GLY A 167 -14.62 -1.39 7.05
CA GLY A 167 -15.64 -0.47 7.57
C GLY A 167 -15.48 0.99 7.11
N GLY A 168 -14.75 1.24 6.03
CA GLY A 168 -14.63 2.56 5.40
C GLY A 168 -13.69 3.55 6.10
N ARG A 169 -12.88 3.09 7.06
CA ARG A 169 -11.96 3.95 7.82
C ARG A 169 -10.57 3.36 7.84
N ILE A 170 -9.57 4.21 7.55
CA ILE A 170 -8.14 3.88 7.63
C ILE A 170 -7.39 5.03 8.30
N ALA A 171 -6.25 4.75 8.88
CA ALA A 171 -5.40 5.73 9.57
C ALA A 171 -4.42 6.45 8.64
N GLY A 172 -4.18 5.89 7.45
CA GLY A 172 -3.30 6.49 6.46
C GLY A 172 -3.07 5.59 5.26
N VAL A 173 -2.40 6.14 4.26
CA VAL A 173 -2.04 5.44 3.01
C VAL A 173 -0.54 5.49 2.82
N ALA A 174 0.08 4.33 2.60
CA ALA A 174 1.43 4.21 2.08
C ALA A 174 1.35 4.00 0.56
N TRP A 175 1.86 4.97 -0.19
CA TRP A 175 1.78 4.99 -1.64
C TRP A 175 3.17 4.89 -2.27
N TYR A 176 3.39 3.89 -3.13
CA TYR A 176 4.65 3.74 -3.85
C TYR A 176 4.38 3.36 -5.31
N GLN A 177 4.35 4.37 -6.18
CA GLN A 177 4.05 4.24 -7.61
C GLN A 177 4.64 5.44 -8.34
N GLY A 178 4.89 5.31 -9.62
CA GLY A 178 5.32 6.39 -10.51
C GLY A 178 6.27 5.92 -11.59
N GLU A 179 6.78 4.69 -11.52
CA GLU A 179 7.76 4.16 -12.46
C GLU A 179 7.18 4.05 -13.87
N ASN A 180 5.93 3.59 -14.01
CA ASN A 180 5.28 3.53 -15.32
C ASN A 180 4.93 4.92 -15.88
N ASP A 181 4.41 5.80 -15.02
CA ASP A 181 4.12 7.19 -15.44
C ASP A 181 5.40 7.94 -15.81
N ALA A 182 6.57 7.51 -15.35
CA ALA A 182 7.87 8.06 -15.73
C ALA A 182 8.33 7.66 -17.15
N ASP A 183 7.62 6.82 -17.85
CA ASP A 183 7.94 6.45 -19.24
C ASP A 183 7.48 7.51 -20.26
N ASP A 184 6.70 8.52 -19.84
CA ASP A 184 6.09 9.51 -20.72
C ASP A 184 6.16 10.93 -20.13
N ASP A 185 6.54 11.91 -20.94
CA ASP A 185 6.68 13.32 -20.55
C ASP A 185 5.37 13.94 -20.04
N ALA A 186 4.26 13.64 -20.70
CA ALA A 186 2.96 14.20 -20.33
C ALA A 186 2.48 13.61 -19.00
N MET A 187 2.69 12.31 -18.80
CA MET A 187 2.36 11.64 -17.53
C MET A 187 3.22 12.18 -16.37
N CYS A 188 4.54 12.35 -16.58
CA CYS A 188 5.42 12.98 -15.59
C CYS A 188 4.94 14.38 -15.20
N THR A 189 4.61 15.20 -16.19
CA THR A 189 4.14 16.58 -15.98
C THR A 189 2.82 16.64 -15.24
N ALA A 190 1.89 15.75 -15.55
CA ALA A 190 0.56 15.70 -14.96
C ALA A 190 0.54 15.01 -13.59
N TYR A 191 1.58 14.28 -13.21
CA TYR A 191 1.56 13.38 -12.06
C TYR A 191 1.16 14.08 -10.75
N ALA A 192 1.74 15.23 -10.45
CA ALA A 192 1.47 15.95 -9.20
C ALA A 192 -0.02 16.34 -9.06
N GLU A 193 -0.65 16.79 -10.15
CA GLU A 193 -2.08 17.13 -10.18
C GLU A 193 -2.94 15.88 -10.05
N ARG A 194 -2.69 14.86 -10.86
CA ARG A 194 -3.43 13.60 -10.85
C ARG A 194 -3.29 12.87 -9.51
N PHE A 195 -2.11 12.91 -8.89
CA PHE A 195 -1.93 12.37 -7.55
C PHE A 195 -2.73 13.17 -6.49
N ALA A 196 -2.80 14.49 -6.61
CA ALA A 196 -3.65 15.30 -5.73
C ALA A 196 -5.13 14.89 -5.83
N ARG A 197 -5.61 14.57 -7.03
CA ARG A 197 -6.95 14.05 -7.25
C ARG A 197 -7.15 12.67 -6.61
N PHE A 198 -6.18 11.76 -6.77
CA PHE A 198 -6.21 10.46 -6.10
C PHE A 198 -6.31 10.61 -4.58
N VAL A 199 -5.49 11.46 -3.98
CA VAL A 199 -5.57 11.79 -2.55
C VAL A 199 -6.97 12.32 -2.17
N GLY A 200 -7.54 13.22 -2.97
CA GLY A 200 -8.88 13.76 -2.79
C GLY A 200 -9.97 12.69 -2.84
N HIS A 201 -9.92 11.79 -3.81
CA HIS A 201 -10.86 10.68 -3.95
C HIS A 201 -10.79 9.72 -2.76
N VAL A 202 -9.59 9.31 -2.34
CA VAL A 202 -9.44 8.41 -1.17
C VAL A 202 -9.92 9.09 0.12
N ARG A 203 -9.63 10.37 0.31
CA ARG A 203 -10.14 11.13 1.46
C ARG A 203 -11.66 11.22 1.48
N THR A 204 -12.26 11.40 0.31
CA THR A 204 -13.73 11.39 0.17
C THR A 204 -14.31 10.02 0.49
N LEU A 205 -13.71 8.95 -0.05
CA LEU A 205 -14.09 7.57 0.22
C LEU A 205 -14.05 7.26 1.72
N CYS A 206 -12.98 7.66 2.40
CA CYS A 206 -12.78 7.44 3.84
C CYS A 206 -13.52 8.44 4.74
N ARG A 207 -14.15 9.47 4.16
CA ARG A 207 -14.78 10.59 4.88
C ARG A 207 -13.83 11.27 5.86
N ASP A 208 -12.57 11.37 5.49
CA ASP A 208 -11.52 12.02 6.27
C ASP A 208 -10.67 12.93 5.38
N SER A 209 -10.96 14.23 5.38
CA SER A 209 -10.22 15.23 4.60
C SER A 209 -8.77 15.42 5.08
N ALA A 210 -8.44 14.93 6.27
CA ALA A 210 -7.11 15.03 6.88
C ALA A 210 -6.33 13.71 6.84
N LEU A 211 -6.85 12.67 6.16
CA LEU A 211 -6.18 11.38 6.04
C LEU A 211 -4.74 11.55 5.53
N PRO A 212 -3.73 11.06 6.27
CA PRO A 212 -2.34 11.21 5.88
C PRO A 212 -1.95 10.26 4.75
N PHE A 213 -1.09 10.74 3.87
CA PHE A 213 -0.45 9.95 2.81
C PHE A 213 1.07 9.99 2.96
N PHE A 214 1.70 8.86 2.82
CA PHE A 214 3.14 8.69 2.78
C PHE A 214 3.52 8.22 1.37
N THR A 215 3.93 9.17 0.51
CA THR A 215 4.37 8.84 -0.85
C THR A 215 5.85 8.57 -0.88
N VAL A 216 6.24 7.40 -1.39
CA VAL A 216 7.64 7.04 -1.58
C VAL A 216 8.08 7.54 -2.96
N GLN A 217 9.18 8.27 -3.01
CA GLN A 217 9.76 8.68 -4.29
C GLN A 217 10.32 7.47 -5.03
N ILE A 218 10.07 7.42 -6.34
CA ILE A 218 10.68 6.38 -7.17
C ILE A 218 12.20 6.47 -7.15
N ASN A 219 12.86 5.34 -7.35
CA ASN A 219 14.31 5.27 -7.55
C ASN A 219 14.64 5.64 -9.01
N LYS A 220 15.82 5.30 -9.48
CA LYS A 220 16.18 5.30 -10.90
C LYS A 220 15.62 4.04 -11.56
N ALA A 221 15.45 4.09 -12.88
CA ALA A 221 15.24 2.91 -13.70
C ALA A 221 16.37 2.79 -14.72
N THR A 222 16.83 1.58 -14.95
CA THR A 222 17.94 1.28 -15.89
C THR A 222 17.55 0.21 -16.91
N ASP A 223 16.25 -0.05 -17.04
CA ASP A 223 15.68 -1.03 -17.97
C ASP A 223 15.54 -0.50 -19.40
N GLY A 224 15.83 0.78 -19.63
CA GLY A 224 15.77 1.43 -20.93
C GLY A 224 14.36 1.94 -21.33
N ARG A 225 13.32 1.72 -20.51
CA ARG A 225 11.98 2.26 -20.76
C ARG A 225 11.88 3.73 -20.40
N THR A 226 12.55 4.14 -19.35
CA THR A 226 12.57 5.53 -18.91
C THR A 226 13.98 6.10 -18.89
N THR A 227 14.10 7.40 -18.68
CA THR A 227 15.37 8.13 -18.61
C THR A 227 15.62 8.68 -17.21
N ASP A 228 16.88 9.00 -16.89
CA ASP A 228 17.22 9.69 -15.65
C ASP A 228 16.50 11.05 -15.52
N VAL A 229 16.22 11.71 -16.64
CA VAL A 229 15.45 12.97 -16.69
C VAL A 229 14.03 12.72 -16.24
N HIS A 230 13.34 11.72 -16.77
CA HIS A 230 11.97 11.37 -16.40
C HIS A 230 11.88 10.91 -14.94
N CYS A 231 12.82 10.08 -14.49
CA CYS A 231 12.88 9.72 -13.06
C CYS A 231 13.07 10.97 -12.18
N GLY A 232 13.87 11.95 -12.63
CA GLY A 232 14.04 13.23 -11.96
C GLY A 232 12.74 14.05 -11.92
N MET A 233 12.05 14.15 -13.07
CA MET A 233 10.76 14.84 -13.18
C MET A 233 9.71 14.19 -12.27
N MET A 234 9.63 12.87 -12.25
CA MET A 234 8.69 12.14 -11.41
C MET A 234 8.97 12.37 -9.91
N ARG A 235 10.23 12.25 -9.47
CA ARG A 235 10.61 12.56 -8.08
C ARG A 235 10.27 14.00 -7.69
N GLU A 236 10.46 14.94 -8.60
CA GLU A 236 10.07 16.34 -8.37
C GLU A 236 8.57 16.50 -8.29
N ALA A 237 7.79 15.82 -9.14
CA ALA A 237 6.32 15.81 -9.07
C ALA A 237 5.82 15.27 -7.72
N GLN A 238 6.40 14.16 -7.24
CA GLN A 238 6.11 13.57 -5.93
C GLN A 238 6.45 14.53 -4.78
N ARG A 239 7.60 15.20 -4.85
CA ARG A 239 8.02 16.22 -3.88
C ARG A 239 7.06 17.41 -3.87
N GLN A 240 6.67 17.90 -5.05
CA GLN A 240 5.72 19.02 -5.18
C GLN A 240 4.34 18.66 -4.64
N ALA A 241 3.85 17.45 -4.88
CA ALA A 241 2.60 16.97 -4.33
C ALA A 241 2.64 17.00 -2.79
N ALA A 242 3.70 16.45 -2.19
CA ALA A 242 3.88 16.49 -0.74
C ALA A 242 3.99 17.91 -0.16
N HIS A 243 4.52 18.85 -0.93
CA HIS A 243 4.60 20.25 -0.51
C HIS A 243 3.26 21.00 -0.61
N ARG A 244 2.44 20.67 -1.60
CA ARG A 244 1.20 21.41 -1.91
C ARG A 244 -0.05 20.83 -1.23
N ILE A 245 -0.05 19.51 -0.96
CA ILE A 245 -1.22 18.83 -0.41
C ILE A 245 -1.03 18.65 1.10
N PRO A 246 -1.89 19.23 1.94
CA PRO A 246 -1.78 19.07 3.40
C PRO A 246 -1.76 17.58 3.80
N ARG A 247 -0.90 17.22 4.75
CA ARG A 247 -0.74 15.87 5.29
C ARG A 247 -0.36 14.81 4.24
N VAL A 248 0.30 15.22 3.16
CA VAL A 248 1.04 14.33 2.27
C VAL A 248 2.52 14.48 2.61
N PHE A 249 3.19 13.37 2.87
CA PHE A 249 4.59 13.30 3.28
C PHE A 249 5.37 12.52 2.24
N VAL A 250 6.55 12.99 1.87
CA VAL A 250 7.42 12.29 0.93
C VAL A 250 8.50 11.53 1.65
N VAL A 251 8.74 10.30 1.22
CA VAL A 251 9.82 9.43 1.70
C VAL A 251 10.80 9.23 0.56
N PRO A 252 12.03 9.76 0.64
CA PRO A 252 13.02 9.55 -0.41
C PRO A 252 13.49 8.08 -0.42
N ALA A 253 13.65 7.52 -1.63
CA ALA A 253 14.12 6.15 -1.81
C ALA A 253 15.17 6.00 -2.93
N HIS A 254 15.58 7.12 -3.53
CA HIS A 254 16.49 7.13 -4.69
C HIS A 254 17.93 6.64 -4.41
N ASP A 255 18.32 6.57 -3.15
CA ASP A 255 19.63 6.09 -2.67
C ASP A 255 19.59 4.66 -2.11
N LEU A 256 18.40 4.02 -2.12
CA LEU A 256 18.27 2.65 -1.67
C LEU A 256 18.92 1.67 -2.66
N PRO A 257 19.50 0.56 -2.16
CA PRO A 257 20.01 -0.50 -3.02
C PRO A 257 18.89 -1.05 -3.92
N MET A 258 19.24 -1.39 -5.15
CA MET A 258 18.32 -1.98 -6.11
C MET A 258 18.56 -3.48 -6.24
N SER A 259 17.48 -4.24 -6.35
CA SER A 259 17.51 -5.69 -6.60
C SER A 259 17.62 -6.04 -8.08
N ASP A 260 17.21 -5.12 -8.95
CA ASP A 260 17.31 -5.21 -10.40
C ASP A 260 17.28 -3.80 -11.04
N ALA A 261 16.89 -3.70 -12.31
CA ALA A 261 16.92 -2.45 -13.05
C ALA A 261 15.87 -1.40 -12.60
N VAL A 262 14.86 -1.80 -11.82
CA VAL A 262 13.70 -0.95 -11.44
C VAL A 262 13.35 -1.04 -9.95
N HIS A 263 13.61 -2.20 -9.33
CA HIS A 263 13.09 -2.48 -7.99
C HIS A 263 14.13 -2.27 -6.90
N ASN A 264 13.69 -1.69 -5.81
CA ASN A 264 14.47 -1.62 -4.57
C ASN A 264 14.58 -2.99 -3.90
N ASN A 265 15.66 -3.12 -3.10
CA ASN A 265 15.98 -4.36 -2.42
C ASN A 265 15.56 -4.33 -0.95
#